data_00ee301a3659dce2f77b072a9ae1297c
#
_entry.id   00ee301a3659dce2f77b072a9ae1297c
#
_cell.length_a   1.000
_cell.length_b   1.000
_cell.length_c   1.000
_cell.angle_alpha   90.00
_cell.angle_beta   90.00
_cell.angle_gamma   90.00
#
_symmetry.space_group_name_H-M   'P 1'
#
loop_
_entity.id
_entity.type
_entity.pdbx_description
1 polymer ?
#
loop_
_entity_poly.entity_id
_entity_poly.type
_entity_poly.pdbx_seq_one_letter_code
_entity_poly.pdbx_strand_id
1 'polypeptide(L)'
;MMRQGDSQFLLCHHHPHMHLNLNKNNFMSIRLGFDTLIPFSKPDSETLKPLWNINNKIQFPYLSFSSQSGLGRIIANTASINRITHNINVAFVADLAATLLAMVRSGDGVAWIPQSLARQDIEAKTIVTAAEKESNLWVPIEIRLYRPAKRMPPDAEELWEIFVEEQI
;
A
#
# COMPACT_ATOMS: atom_id res chain seq x y z
N MET A 1 -13.44 -2.24 -16.33
CA MET A 1 -11.98 -2.35 -16.44
C MET A 1 -11.58 -3.76 -16.86
N MET A 2 -10.53 -4.43 -16.33
CA MET A 2 -10.05 -5.74 -16.83
C MET A 2 -11.15 -6.82 -16.95
N ARG A 3 -12.12 -6.88 -16.02
CA ARG A 3 -13.30 -7.78 -16.11
C ARG A 3 -14.22 -7.47 -17.29
N GLN A 4 -14.25 -6.24 -17.76
CA GLN A 4 -15.09 -5.75 -18.84
C GLN A 4 -14.36 -5.79 -20.19
N GLY A 5 -13.06 -6.16 -20.17
CA GLY A 5 -12.23 -6.21 -21.38
C GLY A 5 -11.59 -4.87 -21.77
N ASP A 6 -11.78 -3.82 -20.97
CA ASP A 6 -11.27 -2.47 -21.26
C ASP A 6 -9.76 -2.35 -21.02
N SER A 7 -9.16 -3.29 -20.28
CA SER A 7 -7.71 -3.36 -20.07
C SER A 7 -7.22 -4.80 -20.08
N GLN A 8 -6.03 -5.01 -20.65
CA GLN A 8 -5.41 -6.32 -20.79
C GLN A 8 -4.66 -6.73 -19.53
N PHE A 9 -4.12 -5.77 -18.80
CA PHE A 9 -3.35 -5.98 -17.58
C PHE A 9 -3.87 -5.15 -16.42
N LEU A 10 -3.64 -5.65 -15.21
CA LEU A 10 -3.82 -4.92 -13.96
C LEU A 10 -2.55 -5.06 -13.12
N LEU A 11 -1.84 -3.95 -12.93
CA LEU A 11 -0.74 -3.86 -11.97
C LEU A 11 -1.31 -3.32 -10.66
N CYS A 12 -1.11 -4.06 -9.56
CA CYS A 12 -1.60 -3.62 -8.26
C CYS A 12 -0.80 -4.22 -7.10
N HIS A 13 -0.93 -3.59 -5.93
CA HIS A 13 -0.46 -4.17 -4.68
C HIS A 13 -1.36 -5.37 -4.29
N HIS A 14 -0.73 -6.40 -3.75
CA HIS A 14 -1.38 -7.62 -3.29
C HIS A 14 -0.91 -8.00 -1.89
N HIS A 15 -1.81 -8.56 -1.10
CA HIS A 15 -1.51 -9.18 0.18
C HIS A 15 -2.28 -10.51 0.29
N PRO A 16 -1.72 -11.58 0.89
CA PRO A 16 -2.36 -12.89 0.96
C PRO A 16 -3.78 -12.88 1.57
N HIS A 17 -4.02 -11.98 2.52
CA HIS A 17 -5.33 -11.82 3.15
C HIS A 17 -6.30 -10.90 2.37
N MET A 18 -5.87 -10.36 1.23
CA MET A 18 -6.74 -9.56 0.39
C MET A 18 -7.45 -10.44 -0.65
N HIS A 19 -8.76 -10.56 -0.54
CA HIS A 19 -9.57 -11.19 -1.58
C HIS A 19 -9.77 -10.20 -2.74
N LEU A 20 -8.91 -10.33 -3.76
CA LEU A 20 -9.27 -9.79 -5.08
C LEU A 20 -10.44 -10.61 -5.60
N ASN A 21 -11.57 -9.96 -5.89
CA ASN A 21 -12.70 -10.60 -6.55
C ASN A 21 -12.36 -11.03 -8.01
N LEU A 22 -11.14 -11.53 -8.24
CA LEU A 22 -10.69 -12.12 -9.48
C LEU A 22 -10.76 -13.64 -9.31
N ASN A 23 -11.66 -14.28 -10.05
CA ASN A 23 -11.76 -15.73 -10.06
C ASN A 23 -10.44 -16.30 -10.60
N LYS A 24 -9.76 -17.13 -9.82
CA LYS A 24 -8.47 -17.75 -10.18
C LYS A 24 -8.53 -18.54 -11.49
N ASN A 25 -9.71 -19.04 -11.86
CA ASN A 25 -9.89 -19.77 -13.12
C ASN A 25 -9.89 -18.83 -14.35
N ASN A 26 -10.15 -17.55 -14.17
CA ASN A 26 -10.29 -16.58 -15.26
C ASN A 26 -9.11 -15.61 -15.36
N PHE A 27 -8.22 -15.58 -14.36
CA PHE A 27 -7.10 -14.65 -14.31
C PHE A 27 -5.83 -15.35 -13.83
N MET A 28 -4.72 -14.98 -14.44
CA MET A 28 -3.37 -15.38 -14.07
C MET A 28 -2.66 -14.18 -13.45
N SER A 29 -1.64 -14.41 -12.64
CA SER A 29 -0.80 -13.32 -12.13
C SER A 29 0.63 -13.77 -11.88
N ILE A 30 1.55 -12.83 -12.06
CA ILE A 30 2.95 -12.96 -11.68
C ILE A 30 3.29 -11.89 -10.65
N ARG A 31 4.28 -12.17 -9.81
CA ARG A 31 4.80 -11.22 -8.83
C ARG A 31 5.97 -10.48 -9.46
N LEU A 32 5.87 -9.16 -9.59
CA LEU A 32 6.95 -8.32 -10.12
C LEU A 32 7.89 -7.79 -9.04
N GLY A 33 7.46 -7.79 -7.78
CA GLY A 33 8.30 -7.30 -6.71
C GLY A 33 7.62 -7.33 -5.34
N PHE A 34 8.34 -6.80 -4.37
CA PHE A 34 7.89 -6.63 -2.99
C PHE A 34 7.91 -5.17 -2.59
N ASP A 35 7.04 -4.82 -1.67
CA ASP A 35 7.04 -3.54 -0.99
C ASP A 35 6.58 -3.74 0.45
N THR A 36 6.60 -2.68 1.25
CA THR A 36 6.11 -2.72 2.63
C THR A 36 5.26 -1.48 2.90
N LEU A 37 4.07 -1.67 3.44
CA LEU A 37 3.28 -0.58 4.00
C LEU A 37 3.82 -0.25 5.39
N ILE A 38 4.32 0.96 5.54
CA ILE A 38 4.94 1.45 6.78
C ILE A 38 4.12 2.65 7.27
N PRO A 39 3.78 2.73 8.58
CA PRO A 39 3.17 3.93 9.12
C PRO A 39 4.20 5.04 9.25
N PHE A 40 3.90 6.18 8.63
CA PHE A 40 4.76 7.36 8.67
C PHE A 40 4.09 8.55 9.36
N SER A 41 4.92 9.38 9.97
CA SER A 41 4.59 10.67 10.57
C SER A 41 5.63 11.70 10.16
N LYS A 42 5.29 12.98 10.24
CA LYS A 42 6.28 14.06 10.20
C LYS A 42 7.20 13.94 11.42
N PRO A 43 8.52 14.21 11.30
CA PRO A 43 9.39 14.34 12.46
C PRO A 43 9.06 15.61 13.24
N ASP A 44 9.16 15.54 14.54
CA ASP A 44 9.25 16.72 15.41
C ASP A 44 10.54 17.48 15.15
N SER A 45 10.49 18.81 15.07
CA SER A 45 11.62 19.64 14.65
C SER A 45 12.81 19.64 15.61
N GLU A 46 12.58 19.37 16.90
CA GLU A 46 13.62 19.41 17.93
C GLU A 46 14.21 18.02 18.18
N THR A 47 13.35 17.02 18.28
CA THR A 47 13.73 15.67 18.70
C THR A 47 14.00 14.72 17.54
N LEU A 48 13.56 15.07 16.31
CA LEU A 48 13.57 14.22 15.11
C LEU A 48 12.78 12.90 15.26
N LYS A 49 12.05 12.75 16.36
CA LYS A 49 11.14 11.63 16.60
C LYS A 49 9.82 11.85 15.86
N PRO A 50 9.02 10.80 15.63
CA PRO A 50 7.72 10.98 15.00
C PRO A 50 6.84 11.91 15.87
N LEU A 51 6.24 12.92 15.24
CA LEU A 51 5.26 13.81 15.90
C LEU A 51 4.09 13.00 16.47
N TRP A 52 3.72 11.93 15.78
CA TRP A 52 2.71 10.97 16.20
C TRP A 52 3.33 9.57 16.27
N ASN A 53 3.56 9.08 17.51
CA ASN A 53 4.09 7.74 17.76
C ASN A 53 2.96 6.78 18.15
N ILE A 54 2.68 5.80 17.30
CA ILE A 54 1.55 4.89 17.49
C ILE A 54 1.83 3.72 18.44
N ASN A 55 3.09 3.49 18.84
CA ASN A 55 3.43 2.47 19.84
C ASN A 55 2.95 2.84 21.25
N ASN A 56 2.80 4.12 21.53
CA ASN A 56 2.48 4.64 22.86
C ASN A 56 0.96 4.74 23.14
N LYS A 57 0.10 4.13 22.33
CA LYS A 57 -1.38 4.14 22.46
C LYS A 57 -2.01 5.53 22.52
N ILE A 58 -1.32 6.54 22.02
CA ILE A 58 -1.82 7.92 21.98
C ILE A 58 -2.78 8.04 20.81
N GLN A 59 -3.86 8.82 20.99
CA GLN A 59 -4.73 9.24 19.89
C GLN A 59 -3.90 10.00 18.85
N PHE A 60 -4.05 9.66 17.58
CA PHE A 60 -3.38 10.34 16.48
C PHE A 60 -4.38 10.60 15.35
N PRO A 61 -4.20 11.67 14.56
CA PRO A 61 -4.99 11.87 13.35
C PRO A 61 -4.70 10.76 12.36
N TYR A 62 -5.69 9.93 12.05
CA TYR A 62 -5.54 8.84 11.11
C TYR A 62 -5.89 9.31 9.69
N LEU A 63 -4.91 9.22 8.78
CA LEU A 63 -5.05 9.50 7.37
C LEU A 63 -5.28 8.16 6.65
N SER A 64 -6.52 7.87 6.32
CA SER A 64 -6.96 6.57 5.84
C SER A 64 -7.04 6.50 4.32
N PHE A 65 -6.81 5.32 3.76
CA PHE A 65 -7.24 5.02 2.40
C PHE A 65 -8.75 4.78 2.36
N SER A 66 -9.36 5.15 1.24
CA SER A 66 -10.72 4.74 0.92
C SER A 66 -10.84 3.21 0.87
N SER A 67 -11.95 2.68 1.36
CA SER A 67 -12.26 1.24 1.30
C SER A 67 -12.38 0.70 -0.14
N GLN A 68 -12.54 1.58 -1.12
CA GLN A 68 -12.58 1.23 -2.54
C GLN A 68 -11.19 1.06 -3.15
N SER A 69 -10.15 1.66 -2.56
CA SER A 69 -8.78 1.54 -3.05
C SER A 69 -8.17 0.17 -2.76
N GLY A 70 -7.17 -0.22 -3.55
CA GLY A 70 -6.43 -1.47 -3.34
C GLY A 70 -5.73 -1.52 -1.98
N LEU A 71 -5.02 -0.44 -1.63
CA LEU A 71 -4.31 -0.32 -0.35
C LEU A 71 -5.28 -0.23 0.83
N GLY A 72 -6.42 0.45 0.68
CA GLY A 72 -7.46 0.51 1.70
C GLY A 72 -8.01 -0.88 2.05
N ARG A 73 -8.24 -1.73 1.05
CA ARG A 73 -8.66 -3.12 1.27
C ARG A 73 -7.58 -3.96 1.97
N ILE A 74 -6.30 -3.76 1.66
CA ILE A 74 -5.20 -4.44 2.35
C ILE A 74 -5.20 -4.04 3.83
N ILE A 75 -5.22 -2.74 4.12
CA ILE A 75 -5.22 -2.21 5.49
C ILE A 75 -6.44 -2.69 6.26
N ALA A 76 -7.64 -2.62 5.67
CA ALA A 76 -8.88 -3.07 6.30
C ALA A 76 -8.89 -4.57 6.64
N ASN A 77 -8.09 -5.39 5.96
CA ASN A 77 -7.94 -6.81 6.24
C ASN A 77 -6.69 -7.14 7.10
N THR A 78 -5.95 -6.13 7.56
CA THR A 78 -4.77 -6.32 8.41
C THR A 78 -5.15 -6.17 9.88
N ALA A 79 -5.25 -7.30 10.59
CA ALA A 79 -5.74 -7.34 11.97
C ALA A 79 -4.94 -6.47 12.95
N SER A 80 -3.61 -6.37 12.78
CA SER A 80 -2.75 -5.53 13.63
C SER A 80 -3.07 -4.04 13.48
N ILE A 81 -3.31 -3.57 12.25
CA ILE A 81 -3.68 -2.18 12.00
C ILE A 81 -5.08 -1.90 12.52
N ASN A 82 -6.05 -2.77 12.23
CA ASN A 82 -7.43 -2.61 12.69
C ASN A 82 -7.53 -2.51 14.20
N ARG A 83 -6.71 -3.27 14.93
CA ARG A 83 -6.70 -3.24 16.42
C ARG A 83 -6.38 -1.87 16.97
N ILE A 84 -5.52 -1.12 16.31
CA ILE A 84 -5.10 0.21 16.78
C ILE A 84 -5.93 1.34 16.18
N THR A 85 -6.53 1.16 15.00
CA THR A 85 -7.26 2.20 14.28
C THR A 85 -8.77 2.19 14.54
N HIS A 86 -9.32 1.09 15.06
CA HIS A 86 -10.77 0.91 15.19
C HIS A 86 -11.46 1.97 16.09
N ASN A 87 -10.74 2.53 17.07
CA ASN A 87 -11.23 3.57 17.99
C ASN A 87 -10.64 4.96 17.70
N ILE A 88 -9.99 5.14 16.55
CA ILE A 88 -9.37 6.41 16.19
C ILE A 88 -10.23 7.11 15.15
N ASN A 89 -10.44 8.40 15.35
CA ASN A 89 -11.14 9.22 14.37
C ASN A 89 -10.29 9.35 13.10
N VAL A 90 -10.90 9.00 11.98
CA VAL A 90 -10.31 9.23 10.65
C VAL A 90 -10.35 10.73 10.37
N ALA A 91 -9.16 11.34 10.28
CA ALA A 91 -9.03 12.77 10.00
C ALA A 91 -9.19 13.10 8.51
N PHE A 92 -8.79 12.16 7.64
CA PHE A 92 -8.88 12.33 6.19
C PHE A 92 -8.94 10.99 5.47
N VAL A 93 -9.59 10.96 4.29
CA VAL A 93 -9.68 9.77 3.44
C VAL A 93 -9.27 10.12 2.02
N ALA A 94 -8.38 9.32 1.41
CA ALA A 94 -7.99 9.45 0.01
C ALA A 94 -7.84 8.08 -0.69
N ASP A 95 -7.93 8.08 -2.01
CA ASP A 95 -7.68 6.89 -2.83
C ASP A 95 -6.19 6.70 -3.16
N LEU A 96 -5.43 7.81 -3.23
CA LEU A 96 -4.05 7.83 -3.69
C LEU A 96 -3.07 7.95 -2.53
N ALA A 97 -2.06 7.08 -2.51
CA ALA A 97 -0.99 7.11 -1.54
C ALA A 97 -0.18 8.41 -1.55
N ALA A 98 0.00 9.01 -2.73
CA ALA A 98 0.71 10.28 -2.87
C ALA A 98 -0.01 11.44 -2.15
N THR A 99 -1.34 11.45 -2.13
CA THR A 99 -2.12 12.45 -1.39
C THR A 99 -1.90 12.29 0.11
N LEU A 100 -1.99 11.05 0.64
CA LEU A 100 -1.75 10.80 2.06
C LEU A 100 -0.30 11.10 2.44
N LEU A 101 0.68 10.80 1.58
CA LEU A 101 2.09 11.14 1.81
C LEU A 101 2.29 12.65 1.92
N ALA A 102 1.64 13.44 1.07
CA ALA A 102 1.71 14.91 1.16
C ALA A 102 1.17 15.43 2.51
N MET A 103 0.08 14.86 3.01
CA MET A 103 -0.49 15.21 4.32
C MET A 103 0.42 14.78 5.49
N VAL A 104 1.06 13.61 5.39
CA VAL A 104 2.07 13.19 6.38
C VAL A 104 3.23 14.19 6.44
N ARG A 105 3.74 14.66 5.29
CA ARG A 105 4.78 15.71 5.23
C ARG A 105 4.34 16.99 5.92
N SER A 106 3.08 17.38 5.77
CA SER A 106 2.52 18.57 6.43
C SER A 106 2.38 18.39 7.95
N GLY A 107 2.33 17.16 8.45
CA GLY A 107 2.17 16.85 9.87
C GLY A 107 0.71 16.65 10.28
N ASP A 108 -0.18 16.46 9.30
CA ASP A 108 -1.62 16.34 9.52
C ASP A 108 -2.05 15.01 10.17
N GLY A 109 -1.11 14.04 10.25
CA GLY A 109 -1.39 12.76 10.90
C GLY A 109 -0.45 11.62 10.48
N VAL A 110 -0.94 10.41 10.68
CA VAL A 110 -0.25 9.15 10.35
C VAL A 110 -0.98 8.43 9.23
N ALA A 111 -0.23 7.96 8.22
CA ALA A 111 -0.71 7.08 7.16
C ALA A 111 0.22 5.89 6.95
N TRP A 112 -0.34 4.76 6.52
CA TRP A 112 0.43 3.62 6.00
C TRP A 112 0.75 3.84 4.53
N ILE A 113 2.01 4.09 4.21
CA ILE A 113 2.47 4.42 2.85
C ILE A 113 3.40 3.31 2.35
N PRO A 114 3.34 2.92 1.06
CA PRO A 114 4.33 2.04 0.45
C PRO A 114 5.74 2.62 0.60
N GLN A 115 6.68 1.82 1.10
CA GLN A 115 8.06 2.25 1.32
C GLN A 115 8.73 2.76 0.03
N SER A 116 8.43 2.12 -1.10
CA SER A 116 8.95 2.54 -2.41
C SER A 116 8.56 3.97 -2.76
N LEU A 117 7.29 4.35 -2.49
CA LEU A 117 6.79 5.71 -2.71
C LEU A 117 7.43 6.72 -1.74
N ALA A 118 7.66 6.30 -0.50
CA ALA A 118 8.19 7.16 0.57
C ALA A 118 9.73 7.32 0.55
N ARG A 119 10.45 6.62 -0.33
CA ARG A 119 11.91 6.52 -0.33
C ARG A 119 12.61 7.87 -0.27
N GLN A 120 12.27 8.79 -1.14
CA GLN A 120 12.90 10.12 -1.19
C GLN A 120 12.66 10.92 0.08
N ASP A 121 11.48 10.80 0.68
CA ASP A 121 11.13 11.48 1.93
C ASP A 121 11.87 10.90 3.13
N ILE A 122 12.06 9.59 3.15
CA ILE A 122 12.86 8.90 4.18
C ILE A 122 14.31 9.38 4.10
N GLU A 123 14.90 9.40 2.91
CA GLU A 123 16.27 9.86 2.67
C GLU A 123 16.45 11.34 3.04
N ALA A 124 15.47 12.17 2.67
CA ALA A 124 15.46 13.61 3.00
C ALA A 124 15.05 13.90 4.47
N LYS A 125 14.65 12.86 5.23
CA LYS A 125 14.15 12.96 6.62
C LYS A 125 12.96 13.91 6.78
N THR A 126 12.16 14.05 5.73
CA THR A 126 10.91 14.85 5.78
C THR A 126 9.77 14.08 6.44
N ILE A 127 9.89 12.75 6.50
CA ILE A 127 9.03 11.84 7.26
C ILE A 127 9.87 10.82 8.03
N VAL A 128 9.29 10.28 9.10
CA VAL A 128 9.88 9.22 9.92
C VAL A 128 8.84 8.14 10.22
N THR A 129 9.29 6.96 10.57
CA THR A 129 8.39 5.85 10.94
C THR A 129 7.65 6.17 12.24
N ALA A 130 6.34 6.00 12.25
CA ALA A 130 5.49 6.21 13.42
C ALA A 130 5.43 4.98 14.34
N ALA A 131 5.97 3.84 13.90
CA ALA A 131 6.08 2.60 14.67
C ALA A 131 7.45 1.95 14.46
N GLU A 132 7.91 1.18 15.43
CA GLU A 132 9.13 0.38 15.34
C GLU A 132 9.00 -0.72 14.30
N LYS A 133 10.12 -1.11 13.68
CA LYS A 133 10.17 -2.14 12.63
C LYS A 133 9.73 -3.52 13.16
N GLU A 134 10.04 -3.80 14.41
CA GLU A 134 9.70 -5.05 15.10
C GLU A 134 8.20 -5.14 15.44
N SER A 135 7.48 -4.02 15.33
CA SER A 135 6.03 -4.02 15.47
C SER A 135 5.39 -4.73 14.28
N ASN A 136 4.30 -5.45 14.52
CA ASN A 136 3.50 -6.08 13.46
C ASN A 136 2.64 -5.08 12.65
N LEU A 137 3.02 -3.79 12.70
CA LEU A 137 2.38 -2.69 11.98
C LEU A 137 3.01 -2.40 10.62
N TRP A 138 4.19 -2.98 10.35
CA TRP A 138 4.80 -2.99 9.03
C TRP A 138 4.24 -4.17 8.24
N VAL A 139 3.55 -3.91 7.14
CA VAL A 139 2.82 -4.93 6.39
C VAL A 139 3.53 -5.21 5.06
N PRO A 140 4.18 -6.37 4.91
CA PRO A 140 4.76 -6.77 3.63
C PRO A 140 3.66 -6.95 2.60
N ILE A 141 3.88 -6.43 1.40
CA ILE A 141 2.97 -6.53 0.26
C ILE A 141 3.75 -6.92 -0.99
N GLU A 142 3.04 -7.47 -1.96
CA GLU A 142 3.58 -7.79 -3.28
C GLU A 142 3.08 -6.78 -4.31
N ILE A 143 3.89 -6.55 -5.34
CA ILE A 143 3.48 -5.90 -6.58
C ILE A 143 3.22 -7.01 -7.59
N ARG A 144 1.98 -7.13 -8.06
CA ARG A 144 1.59 -8.20 -8.98
C ARG A 144 0.97 -7.64 -10.25
N LEU A 145 1.31 -8.28 -11.35
CA LEU A 145 0.69 -8.09 -12.66
C LEU A 145 -0.33 -9.21 -12.88
N TYR A 146 -1.57 -8.84 -13.17
CA TYR A 146 -2.67 -9.74 -13.49
C TYR A 146 -3.03 -9.63 -14.95
N ARG A 147 -3.45 -10.76 -15.56
CA ARG A 147 -4.01 -10.84 -16.91
C ARG A 147 -5.19 -11.81 -16.96
N PRO A 148 -6.08 -11.70 -17.97
CA PRO A 148 -7.05 -12.77 -18.25
C PRO A 148 -6.31 -14.08 -18.58
N ALA A 149 -6.87 -15.22 -18.17
CA ALA A 149 -6.35 -16.55 -18.52
C ALA A 149 -6.56 -16.91 -20.00
N LYS A 150 -7.56 -16.28 -20.64
CA LYS A 150 -7.81 -16.42 -22.08
C LYS A 150 -6.70 -15.75 -22.89
N ARG A 151 -6.54 -16.24 -24.14
CA ARG A 151 -5.59 -15.65 -25.08
C ARG A 151 -5.86 -14.17 -25.33
N MET A 152 -4.81 -13.37 -25.32
CA MET A 152 -4.82 -11.94 -25.57
C MET A 152 -4.30 -11.63 -27.00
N PRO A 153 -4.33 -10.36 -27.44
CA PRO A 153 -3.63 -9.93 -28.66
C PRO A 153 -2.14 -10.26 -28.62
N PRO A 154 -1.48 -10.49 -29.78
CA PRO A 154 -0.08 -10.92 -29.85
C PRO A 154 0.88 -10.05 -29.04
N ASP A 155 0.79 -8.73 -29.15
CA ASP A 155 1.66 -7.78 -28.45
C ASP A 155 1.53 -7.90 -26.92
N ALA A 156 0.33 -8.21 -26.42
CA ALA A 156 0.08 -8.41 -24.99
C ALA A 156 0.60 -9.78 -24.50
N GLU A 157 0.55 -10.83 -25.35
CA GLU A 157 1.20 -12.11 -25.03
C GLU A 157 2.72 -11.95 -24.98
N GLU A 158 3.33 -11.27 -25.96
CA GLU A 158 4.77 -11.00 -25.98
C GLU A 158 5.23 -10.21 -24.73
N LEU A 159 4.50 -9.15 -24.37
CA LEU A 159 4.78 -8.39 -23.16
C LEU A 159 4.71 -9.27 -21.89
N TRP A 160 3.73 -10.16 -21.81
CA TRP A 160 3.61 -11.08 -20.68
C TRP A 160 4.80 -12.05 -20.61
N GLU A 161 5.24 -12.60 -21.73
CA GLU A 161 6.39 -13.51 -21.80
C GLU A 161 7.67 -12.83 -21.30
N ILE A 162 7.92 -11.57 -21.70
CA ILE A 162 9.05 -10.79 -21.20
C ILE A 162 9.04 -10.70 -19.66
N PHE A 163 7.90 -10.38 -19.05
CA PHE A 163 7.80 -10.31 -17.60
C PHE A 163 7.96 -11.68 -16.91
N VAL A 164 7.57 -12.77 -17.56
CA VAL A 164 7.76 -14.12 -17.00
C VAL A 164 9.24 -14.52 -17.06
N GLU A 165 9.94 -14.20 -18.14
CA GLU A 165 11.36 -14.50 -18.31
C GLU A 165 12.26 -13.72 -17.35
N GLU A 166 11.94 -12.46 -17.07
CA GLU A 166 12.71 -11.63 -16.12
C GLU A 166 12.55 -12.07 -14.64
N GLN A 167 11.65 -13.00 -14.33
CA GLN A 167 11.43 -13.52 -12.97
C GLN A 167 12.33 -14.71 -12.59
N ILE A 168 13.15 -15.19 -13.52
CA ILE A 168 14.11 -16.27 -13.31
C ILE A 168 15.45 -15.67 -12.87
#